data_e7140faba974e91265ec3d664d93415a
#
_entry.id   e7140faba974e91265ec3d664d93415a
#
_cell.length_a   1.000
_cell.length_b   1.000
_cell.length_c   1.000
_cell.angle_alpha   90.00
_cell.angle_beta   90.00
_cell.angle_gamma   90.00
#
_symmetry.space_group_name_H-M   'P 1'
#
loop_
_entity.id
_entity.type
_entity.pdbx_description
1 polymer ?
#
loop_
_entity_poly.entity_id
_entity_poly.type
_entity_poly.pdbx_seq_one_letter_code
_entity_poly.pdbx_strand_id
1 'polypeptide(L)'
;MKKEKPFYKDLSFYGMLVMVILCYHIRTQGVALFAAVVLFFLCTKKWKEAASTVAGFIIGCLPWIWRNKSLGIGQSRYFESIAQVNPWRPEDGSLDLSGIIDRFFETLGMLVSKALPNSVIPYFKVNYSAEVSAGFFMWVIAILLIFLIIRGFWAFGKYRWVLIGYTVFTFGLVSIFSTPSENRYITTLIPFMNMGLLVGIYAVATNAIHRFKLKYTFSPWVLSLLLLTGIGNIQELHTMNKFPSPPAYQNFFRLGLVLKEHVSPETVVASRKGELLYMFSGTRVAGYAY
;
A
#
# COMPACT_ATOMS: atom_id res chain seq x y z
N MET A 1 5.25 41.88 -3.44
CA MET A 1 5.62 40.47 -3.50
C MET A 1 6.31 40.09 -2.17
N LYS A 2 5.68 39.24 -1.33
CA LYS A 2 6.37 38.67 -0.16
C LYS A 2 7.49 37.77 -0.69
N LYS A 3 8.77 38.07 -0.34
CA LYS A 3 9.88 37.15 -0.62
C LYS A 3 9.57 35.81 0.04
N GLU A 4 9.39 34.76 -0.76
CA GLU A 4 9.21 33.42 -0.23
C GLU A 4 10.46 33.08 0.63
N LYS A 5 10.21 32.58 1.82
CA LYS A 5 11.32 32.12 2.70
C LYS A 5 12.07 30.99 1.99
N PRO A 6 13.40 30.99 2.00
CA PRO A 6 14.14 29.88 1.42
C PRO A 6 13.79 28.58 2.14
N PHE A 7 13.63 27.48 1.38
CA PHE A 7 13.12 26.19 1.87
C PHE A 7 13.91 25.63 3.07
N TYR A 8 15.22 25.90 3.14
CA TYR A 8 16.08 25.47 4.25
C TYR A 8 15.80 26.23 5.56
N LYS A 9 14.93 27.24 5.56
CA LYS A 9 14.39 27.93 6.75
C LYS A 9 12.93 27.58 7.00
N ASP A 10 12.35 26.66 6.21
CA ASP A 10 10.98 26.22 6.36
C ASP A 10 10.92 24.93 7.19
N LEU A 11 10.41 25.04 8.41
CA LEU A 11 10.24 23.90 9.30
C LEU A 11 9.32 22.82 8.70
N SER A 12 8.37 23.22 7.87
CA SER A 12 7.45 22.28 7.21
C SER A 12 8.18 21.34 6.25
N PHE A 13 9.25 21.82 5.58
CA PHE A 13 10.08 20.99 4.72
C PHE A 13 10.77 19.87 5.52
N TYR A 14 11.35 20.20 6.67
CA TYR A 14 11.99 19.20 7.52
C TYR A 14 10.99 18.25 8.16
N GLY A 15 9.83 18.74 8.59
CA GLY A 15 8.74 17.90 9.09
C GLY A 15 8.28 16.89 8.04
N MET A 16 8.09 17.32 6.80
CA MET A 16 7.77 16.43 5.68
C MET A 16 8.87 15.38 5.45
N LEU A 17 10.14 15.81 5.43
CA LEU A 17 11.28 14.90 5.22
C LEU A 17 11.35 13.83 6.31
N VAL A 18 11.23 14.22 7.58
CA VAL A 18 11.20 13.29 8.73
C VAL A 18 10.05 12.29 8.57
N MET A 19 8.83 12.76 8.22
CA MET A 19 7.68 11.87 8.04
C MET A 19 7.89 10.87 6.91
N VAL A 20 8.47 11.29 5.79
CA VAL A 20 8.79 10.39 4.67
C VAL A 20 9.80 9.32 5.07
N ILE A 21 10.85 9.70 5.82
CA ILE A 21 11.85 8.77 6.35
C ILE A 21 11.21 7.78 7.32
N LEU A 22 10.39 8.26 8.26
CA LEU A 22 9.67 7.40 9.21
C LEU A 22 8.72 6.43 8.51
N CYS A 23 7.98 6.87 7.50
CA CYS A 23 7.11 5.99 6.71
C CYS A 23 7.90 4.85 6.07
N TYR A 24 9.10 5.11 5.55
CA TYR A 24 9.96 4.07 5.01
C TYR A 24 10.48 3.10 6.09
N HIS A 25 10.87 3.60 7.25
CA HIS A 25 11.35 2.75 8.34
C HIS A 25 10.24 1.88 8.95
N ILE A 26 9.00 2.37 8.97
CA ILE A 26 7.84 1.57 9.41
C ILE A 26 7.54 0.48 8.39
N ARG A 27 7.57 0.82 7.10
CA ARG A 27 7.32 -0.11 6.01
C ARG A 27 8.04 0.32 4.74
N THR A 28 8.78 -0.59 4.13
CA THR A 28 9.56 -0.32 2.91
C THR A 28 8.72 0.26 1.76
N GLN A 29 7.41 0.00 1.74
CA GLN A 29 6.48 0.65 0.81
C GLN A 29 6.45 2.19 0.94
N GLY A 30 6.95 2.76 2.05
CA GLY A 30 7.13 4.19 2.19
C GLY A 30 8.04 4.82 1.14
N VAL A 31 8.83 4.01 0.41
CA VAL A 31 9.61 4.49 -0.75
C VAL A 31 8.70 5.04 -1.86
N ALA A 32 7.47 4.56 -1.99
CA ALA A 32 6.51 5.10 -2.95
C ALA A 32 6.09 6.54 -2.58
N LEU A 33 5.92 6.83 -1.29
CA LEU A 33 5.64 8.19 -0.82
C LEU A 33 6.86 9.10 -1.05
N PHE A 34 8.08 8.61 -0.77
CA PHE A 34 9.30 9.35 -1.08
C PHE A 34 9.36 9.73 -2.57
N ALA A 35 9.17 8.76 -3.47
CA ALA A 35 9.17 9.00 -4.91
C ALA A 35 8.09 10.01 -5.33
N ALA A 36 6.90 9.95 -4.73
CA ALA A 36 5.81 10.90 -4.97
C ALA A 36 6.15 12.33 -4.55
N VAL A 37 6.82 12.50 -3.42
CA VAL A 37 7.28 13.82 -2.94
C VAL A 37 8.38 14.38 -3.85
N VAL A 38 9.32 13.55 -4.29
CA VAL A 38 10.33 13.96 -5.27
C VAL A 38 9.66 14.38 -6.57
N LEU A 39 8.71 13.58 -7.10
CA LEU A 39 7.94 13.92 -8.29
C LEU A 39 7.20 15.27 -8.14
N PHE A 40 6.59 15.51 -7.00
CA PHE A 40 5.93 16.78 -6.70
C PHE A 40 6.90 17.97 -6.85
N PHE A 41 8.09 17.90 -6.28
CA PHE A 41 9.06 18.96 -6.38
C PHE A 41 9.56 19.13 -7.82
N LEU A 42 9.77 18.05 -8.56
CA LEU A 42 10.15 18.09 -9.96
C LEU A 42 9.05 18.74 -10.83
N CYS A 43 7.79 18.33 -10.68
CA CYS A 43 6.66 18.87 -11.41
C CYS A 43 6.36 20.34 -11.05
N THR A 44 6.73 20.79 -9.85
CA THR A 44 6.59 22.18 -9.42
C THR A 44 7.86 23.00 -9.68
N LYS A 45 8.86 22.44 -10.39
CA LYS A 45 10.16 23.07 -10.72
C LYS A 45 10.98 23.48 -9.50
N LYS A 46 10.81 22.82 -8.39
CA LYS A 46 11.54 23.01 -7.13
C LYS A 46 12.72 22.04 -7.02
N TRP A 47 13.68 22.19 -7.93
CA TRP A 47 14.81 21.26 -8.08
C TRP A 47 15.69 21.14 -6.84
N LYS A 48 15.90 22.25 -6.13
CA LYS A 48 16.71 22.26 -4.88
C LYS A 48 16.03 21.45 -3.78
N GLU A 49 14.73 21.62 -3.63
CA GLU A 49 13.91 20.86 -2.67
C GLU A 49 13.88 19.36 -3.05
N ALA A 50 13.78 19.03 -4.34
CA ALA A 50 13.87 17.65 -4.81
C ALA A 50 15.21 17.02 -4.45
N ALA A 51 16.32 17.68 -4.80
CA ALA A 51 17.67 17.19 -4.50
C ALA A 51 17.91 17.05 -2.99
N SER A 52 17.47 18.05 -2.20
CA SER A 52 17.59 18.00 -0.73
C SER A 52 16.74 16.90 -0.11
N THR A 53 15.55 16.59 -0.70
CA THR A 53 14.71 15.47 -0.25
C THR A 53 15.40 14.15 -0.51
N VAL A 54 16.03 13.97 -1.69
CA VAL A 54 16.78 12.76 -2.02
C VAL A 54 17.98 12.60 -1.09
N ALA A 55 18.79 13.63 -0.92
CA ALA A 55 19.95 13.60 -0.03
C ALA A 55 19.55 13.32 1.42
N GLY A 56 18.54 14.02 1.93
CA GLY A 56 18.05 13.83 3.29
C GLY A 56 17.46 12.44 3.53
N PHE A 57 16.77 11.88 2.56
CA PHE A 57 16.25 10.51 2.63
C PHE A 57 17.39 9.48 2.70
N ILE A 58 18.39 9.61 1.82
CA ILE A 58 19.58 8.73 1.85
C ILE A 58 20.25 8.81 3.22
N ILE A 59 20.54 10.03 3.71
CA ILE A 59 21.16 10.24 5.03
C ILE A 59 20.30 9.61 6.15
N GLY A 60 18.98 9.79 6.11
CA GLY A 60 18.07 9.20 7.09
C GLY A 60 18.01 7.67 7.06
N CYS A 61 18.33 7.04 5.94
CA CYS A 61 18.40 5.59 5.81
C CYS A 61 19.75 5.00 6.24
N LEU A 62 20.84 5.79 6.24
CA LEU A 62 22.20 5.31 6.56
C LEU A 62 22.32 4.59 7.91
N PRO A 63 21.73 5.08 9.03
CA PRO A 63 21.86 4.40 10.33
C PRO A 63 21.28 3.00 10.30
N TRP A 64 20.16 2.80 9.59
CA TRP A 64 19.51 1.51 9.43
C TRP A 64 20.33 0.56 8.56
N ILE A 65 20.86 1.07 7.47
CA ILE A 65 21.74 0.31 6.55
C ILE A 65 22.98 -0.16 7.30
N TRP A 66 23.62 0.75 8.06
CA TRP A 66 24.79 0.42 8.83
C TRP A 66 24.53 -0.61 9.93
N ARG A 67 23.44 -0.44 10.69
CA ARG A 67 23.01 -1.42 11.69
C ARG A 67 22.82 -2.82 11.06
N ASN A 68 22.10 -2.92 9.97
CA ASN A 68 21.88 -4.20 9.34
C ASN A 68 23.19 -4.85 8.86
N LYS A 69 24.09 -4.05 8.29
CA LYS A 69 25.42 -4.53 7.88
C LYS A 69 26.24 -5.02 9.07
N SER A 70 26.23 -4.32 10.20
CA SER A 70 26.97 -4.71 11.41
C SER A 70 26.43 -6.00 12.05
N LEU A 71 25.16 -6.31 11.84
CA LEU A 71 24.51 -7.53 12.32
C LEU A 71 24.61 -8.71 11.33
N GLY A 72 25.28 -8.51 10.17
CA GLY A 72 25.33 -9.53 9.13
C GLY A 72 23.96 -9.81 8.46
N ILE A 73 22.97 -8.93 8.68
CA ILE A 73 21.67 -9.06 8.07
C ILE A 73 21.78 -8.53 6.63
N GLY A 74 21.69 -9.42 5.65
CA GLY A 74 21.72 -9.04 4.24
C GLY A 74 20.58 -8.08 3.91
N GLN A 75 20.89 -7.00 3.19
CA GLN A 75 19.86 -6.08 2.68
C GLN A 75 19.10 -6.66 1.49
N SER A 76 19.57 -7.79 0.98
CA SER A 76 19.20 -8.28 -0.33
C SER A 76 17.86 -9.03 -0.39
N ARG A 77 17.26 -9.43 0.75
CA ARG A 77 16.02 -10.25 0.72
C ARG A 77 14.90 -9.65 -0.15
N TYR A 78 14.75 -8.32 -0.16
CA TYR A 78 13.74 -7.69 -1.01
C TYR A 78 14.14 -7.74 -2.49
N PHE A 79 15.42 -7.51 -2.81
CA PHE A 79 15.92 -7.60 -4.18
C PHE A 79 15.94 -9.04 -4.67
N GLU A 80 16.35 -9.98 -3.83
CA GLU A 80 16.29 -11.41 -4.11
C GLU A 80 14.84 -11.86 -4.37
N SER A 81 13.88 -11.39 -3.55
CA SER A 81 12.46 -11.74 -3.71
C SER A 81 11.85 -11.20 -5.01
N ILE A 82 12.39 -10.13 -5.59
CA ILE A 82 11.96 -9.63 -6.91
C ILE A 82 12.32 -10.62 -8.01
N ALA A 83 13.52 -11.20 -7.94
CA ALA A 83 14.00 -12.15 -8.95
C ALA A 83 13.48 -13.57 -8.76
N GLN A 84 12.98 -13.94 -7.56
CA GLN A 84 12.47 -15.28 -7.30
C GLN A 84 11.09 -15.51 -7.89
N VAL A 85 10.84 -16.72 -8.40
CA VAL A 85 9.50 -17.17 -8.84
C VAL A 85 8.54 -17.09 -7.66
N ASN A 86 8.95 -17.67 -6.52
CA ASN A 86 8.21 -17.63 -5.27
C ASN A 86 9.17 -17.32 -4.10
N PRO A 87 9.04 -16.16 -3.43
CA PRO A 87 9.92 -15.80 -2.30
C PRO A 87 9.83 -16.75 -1.12
N TRP A 88 8.75 -17.53 -1.03
CA TRP A 88 8.54 -18.53 0.02
C TRP A 88 9.09 -19.90 -0.35
N ARG A 89 9.46 -20.09 -1.63
CA ARG A 89 10.04 -21.32 -2.19
C ARG A 89 11.20 -20.95 -3.12
N PRO A 90 12.37 -20.65 -2.55
CA PRO A 90 13.54 -20.30 -3.38
C PRO A 90 13.95 -21.41 -4.34
N GLU A 91 13.58 -22.66 -4.03
CA GLU A 91 13.79 -23.84 -4.88
C GLU A 91 13.03 -23.81 -6.21
N ASP A 92 11.96 -23.03 -6.32
CA ASP A 92 11.21 -22.85 -7.57
C ASP A 92 12.02 -22.03 -8.63
N GLY A 93 13.19 -21.52 -8.23
CA GLY A 93 14.12 -20.82 -9.10
C GLY A 93 13.91 -19.31 -9.21
N SER A 94 14.60 -18.72 -10.19
CA SER A 94 14.56 -17.28 -10.45
C SER A 94 13.95 -16.97 -11.81
N LEU A 95 13.29 -15.82 -11.90
CA LEU A 95 12.77 -15.26 -13.14
C LEU A 95 13.88 -14.53 -13.90
N ASP A 96 13.83 -14.62 -15.20
CA ASP A 96 14.54 -13.73 -16.10
C ASP A 96 13.85 -12.36 -16.21
N LEU A 97 14.44 -11.45 -16.96
CA LEU A 97 13.88 -10.10 -17.13
C LEU A 97 12.48 -10.14 -17.76
N SER A 98 12.22 -11.05 -18.70
CA SER A 98 10.91 -11.19 -19.34
C SER A 98 9.87 -11.66 -18.32
N GLY A 99 10.18 -12.65 -17.49
CA GLY A 99 9.30 -13.13 -16.44
C GLY A 99 9.00 -12.08 -15.37
N ILE A 100 9.93 -11.17 -15.05
CA ILE A 100 9.68 -10.03 -14.15
C ILE A 100 8.71 -9.04 -14.81
N ILE A 101 8.85 -8.76 -16.10
CA ILE A 101 7.96 -7.87 -16.85
C ILE A 101 6.55 -8.47 -16.94
N ASP A 102 6.43 -9.74 -17.27
CA ASP A 102 5.14 -10.44 -17.34
C ASP A 102 4.43 -10.42 -15.99
N ARG A 103 5.14 -10.74 -14.91
CA ARG A 103 4.64 -10.62 -13.54
C ARG A 103 4.15 -9.21 -13.22
N PHE A 104 4.92 -8.19 -13.61
CA PHE A 104 4.54 -6.80 -13.37
C PHE A 104 3.19 -6.46 -14.00
N PHE A 105 2.99 -6.81 -15.27
CA PHE A 105 1.74 -6.50 -15.95
C PHE A 105 0.57 -7.37 -15.46
N GLU A 106 0.80 -8.63 -15.18
CA GLU A 106 -0.22 -9.52 -14.60
C GLU A 106 -0.70 -8.99 -13.24
N THR A 107 0.25 -8.68 -12.36
CA THR A 107 -0.03 -8.13 -11.03
C THR A 107 -0.70 -6.77 -11.11
N LEU A 108 -0.22 -5.87 -11.97
CA LEU A 108 -0.84 -4.57 -12.19
C LEU A 108 -2.28 -4.74 -12.70
N GLY A 109 -2.50 -5.68 -13.61
CA GLY A 109 -3.82 -6.04 -14.10
C GLY A 109 -4.75 -6.48 -12.96
N MET A 110 -4.28 -7.33 -12.06
CA MET A 110 -5.05 -7.76 -10.88
C MET A 110 -5.33 -6.61 -9.91
N LEU A 111 -4.33 -5.78 -9.64
CA LEU A 111 -4.50 -4.61 -8.77
C LEU A 111 -5.53 -3.63 -9.33
N VAL A 112 -5.49 -3.35 -10.61
CA VAL A 112 -6.41 -2.43 -11.28
C VAL A 112 -7.81 -3.01 -11.39
N SER A 113 -7.94 -4.25 -11.89
CA SER A 113 -9.25 -4.82 -12.22
C SER A 113 -9.99 -5.46 -11.05
N LYS A 114 -9.27 -5.88 -10.01
CA LYS A 114 -9.83 -6.55 -8.84
C LYS A 114 -9.67 -5.73 -7.55
N ALA A 115 -8.42 -5.43 -7.19
CA ALA A 115 -8.11 -4.82 -5.90
C ALA A 115 -8.66 -3.38 -5.79
N LEU A 116 -8.50 -2.56 -6.83
CA LEU A 116 -8.98 -1.18 -6.83
C LEU A 116 -10.51 -1.09 -6.68
N PRO A 117 -11.34 -1.77 -7.51
CA PRO A 117 -12.79 -1.73 -7.34
C PRO A 117 -13.26 -2.20 -5.97
N ASN A 118 -12.70 -3.32 -5.49
CA ASN A 118 -13.06 -3.85 -4.18
C ASN A 118 -12.64 -2.93 -3.02
N SER A 119 -11.51 -2.23 -3.13
CA SER A 119 -11.02 -1.34 -2.08
C SER A 119 -11.78 -0.03 -1.99
N VAL A 120 -12.24 0.48 -3.13
CA VAL A 120 -12.95 1.77 -3.22
C VAL A 120 -14.44 1.59 -3.05
N ILE A 121 -15.00 0.50 -3.58
CA ILE A 121 -16.39 0.12 -3.44
C ILE A 121 -16.44 -1.30 -2.85
N PRO A 122 -16.41 -1.44 -1.52
CA PRO A 122 -16.27 -2.73 -0.86
C PRO A 122 -17.46 -3.68 -1.03
N TYR A 123 -18.46 -3.28 -1.79
CA TYR A 123 -19.59 -4.11 -2.17
C TYR A 123 -19.22 -5.19 -3.20
N PHE A 124 -18.15 -4.98 -3.97
CA PHE A 124 -17.68 -5.96 -4.95
C PHE A 124 -16.90 -7.08 -4.27
N LYS A 125 -17.53 -8.24 -4.08
CA LYS A 125 -16.81 -9.46 -3.68
C LYS A 125 -16.02 -9.99 -4.88
N VAL A 126 -14.72 -9.93 -4.81
CA VAL A 126 -13.81 -10.32 -5.90
C VAL A 126 -13.03 -11.57 -5.50
N ASN A 127 -12.96 -12.54 -6.39
CA ASN A 127 -12.06 -13.67 -6.23
C ASN A 127 -10.63 -13.26 -6.62
N TYR A 128 -9.73 -13.29 -5.66
CA TYR A 128 -8.31 -12.95 -5.85
C TYR A 128 -7.46 -14.09 -6.40
N SER A 129 -8.04 -15.27 -6.67
CA SER A 129 -7.31 -16.35 -7.34
C SER A 129 -6.75 -15.85 -8.67
N ALA A 130 -5.47 -16.15 -8.94
CA ALA A 130 -4.80 -15.77 -10.18
C ALA A 130 -5.44 -16.45 -11.40
N GLU A 131 -6.02 -17.64 -11.21
CA GLU A 131 -6.66 -18.43 -12.26
C GLU A 131 -7.97 -17.81 -12.79
N VAL A 132 -8.57 -16.89 -12.02
CA VAL A 132 -9.81 -16.24 -12.42
C VAL A 132 -9.50 -14.84 -12.96
N SER A 133 -9.59 -14.67 -14.27
CA SER A 133 -9.46 -13.34 -14.88
C SER A 133 -10.60 -12.42 -14.45
N ALA A 134 -10.32 -11.12 -14.33
CA ALA A 134 -11.37 -10.14 -14.16
C ALA A 134 -12.22 -10.06 -15.42
N GLY A 135 -13.54 -10.23 -15.29
CA GLY A 135 -14.45 -10.10 -16.42
C GLY A 135 -14.43 -8.67 -17.02
N PHE A 136 -14.83 -8.56 -18.29
CA PHE A 136 -14.90 -7.29 -19.01
C PHE A 136 -15.58 -6.17 -18.20
N PHE A 137 -16.66 -6.48 -17.50
CA PHE A 137 -17.41 -5.52 -16.69
C PHE A 137 -16.56 -4.92 -15.55
N MET A 138 -15.71 -5.72 -14.91
CA MET A 138 -14.81 -5.24 -13.83
C MET A 138 -13.74 -4.28 -14.39
N TRP A 139 -13.26 -4.52 -15.60
CA TRP A 139 -12.35 -3.60 -16.27
C TRP A 139 -13.01 -2.26 -16.57
N VAL A 140 -14.26 -2.26 -17.06
CA VAL A 140 -15.02 -1.02 -17.31
C VAL A 140 -15.20 -0.23 -16.01
N ILE A 141 -15.57 -0.90 -14.92
CA ILE A 141 -15.68 -0.25 -13.60
C ILE A 141 -14.32 0.32 -13.17
N ALA A 142 -13.25 -0.44 -13.29
CA ALA A 142 -11.92 -0.01 -12.90
C ALA A 142 -11.48 1.25 -13.67
N ILE A 143 -11.67 1.27 -14.97
CA ILE A 143 -11.35 2.43 -15.83
C ILE A 143 -12.18 3.65 -15.41
N LEU A 144 -13.47 3.46 -15.17
CA LEU A 144 -14.35 4.55 -14.70
C LEU A 144 -13.89 5.09 -13.34
N LEU A 145 -13.55 4.22 -12.41
CA LEU A 145 -13.03 4.62 -11.10
C LEU A 145 -11.71 5.38 -11.22
N ILE A 146 -10.77 4.89 -12.02
CA ILE A 146 -9.50 5.58 -12.28
C ILE A 146 -9.75 6.98 -12.84
N PHE A 147 -10.64 7.09 -13.85
CA PHE A 147 -10.99 8.38 -14.43
C PHE A 147 -11.55 9.35 -13.37
N LEU A 148 -12.48 8.89 -12.54
CA LEU A 148 -13.08 9.72 -11.48
C LEU A 148 -12.06 10.11 -10.42
N ILE A 149 -11.21 9.18 -9.97
CA ILE A 149 -10.17 9.43 -8.98
C ILE A 149 -9.16 10.46 -9.50
N ILE A 150 -8.66 10.28 -10.72
CA ILE A 150 -7.73 11.23 -11.35
C ILE A 150 -8.40 12.59 -11.51
N ARG A 151 -9.66 12.63 -11.95
CA ARG A 151 -10.43 13.88 -12.10
C ARG A 151 -10.56 14.61 -10.76
N GLY A 152 -10.76 13.84 -9.66
CA GLY A 152 -10.78 14.39 -8.31
C GLY A 152 -9.42 14.90 -7.87
N PHE A 153 -8.34 14.17 -8.10
CA PHE A 153 -6.99 14.62 -7.77
C PHE A 153 -6.63 15.93 -8.48
N TRP A 154 -7.16 16.15 -9.68
CA TRP A 154 -6.93 17.40 -10.42
C TRP A 154 -7.46 18.64 -9.68
N ALA A 155 -8.46 18.50 -8.84
CA ALA A 155 -9.02 19.58 -8.05
C ALA A 155 -8.08 20.09 -6.93
N PHE A 156 -7.07 19.28 -6.54
CA PHE A 156 -6.12 19.65 -5.50
C PHE A 156 -4.94 20.53 -5.99
N GLY A 157 -5.06 21.12 -7.16
CA GLY A 157 -4.06 22.04 -7.70
C GLY A 157 -2.68 21.40 -7.80
N LYS A 158 -1.65 22.03 -7.23
CA LYS A 158 -0.27 21.52 -7.28
C LYS A 158 -0.10 20.18 -6.54
N TYR A 159 -0.88 19.91 -5.50
CA TYR A 159 -0.77 18.69 -4.68
C TYR A 159 -1.25 17.44 -5.42
N ARG A 160 -1.94 17.58 -6.57
CA ARG A 160 -2.29 16.45 -7.43
C ARG A 160 -1.09 15.56 -7.76
N TRP A 161 0.09 16.12 -7.88
CA TRP A 161 1.30 15.38 -8.24
C TRP A 161 1.75 14.41 -7.13
N VAL A 162 1.54 14.79 -5.86
CA VAL A 162 1.78 13.86 -4.74
C VAL A 162 0.78 12.71 -4.77
N LEU A 163 -0.52 13.02 -4.95
CA LEU A 163 -1.59 12.02 -4.93
C LEU A 163 -1.47 11.04 -6.08
N ILE A 164 -1.28 11.55 -7.30
CA ILE A 164 -1.07 10.72 -8.50
C ILE A 164 0.22 9.91 -8.35
N GLY A 165 1.32 10.58 -7.99
CA GLY A 165 2.62 9.92 -7.82
C GLY A 165 2.59 8.82 -6.77
N TYR A 166 1.99 9.09 -5.60
CA TYR A 166 1.88 8.08 -4.55
C TYR A 166 1.06 6.87 -4.99
N THR A 167 -0.04 7.10 -5.70
CA THR A 167 -0.86 6.02 -6.27
C THR A 167 -0.06 5.21 -7.29
N VAL A 168 0.53 5.87 -8.30
CA VAL A 168 1.27 5.20 -9.37
C VAL A 168 2.48 4.45 -8.83
N PHE A 169 3.29 5.06 -7.97
CA PHE A 169 4.47 4.41 -7.42
C PHE A 169 4.12 3.27 -6.47
N THR A 170 3.02 3.35 -5.71
CA THR A 170 2.58 2.23 -4.88
C THR A 170 2.10 1.06 -5.73
N PHE A 171 1.28 1.31 -6.76
CA PHE A 171 0.86 0.26 -7.68
C PHE A 171 2.05 -0.35 -8.40
N GLY A 172 2.96 0.48 -8.94
CA GLY A 172 4.17 0.00 -9.59
C GLY A 172 5.08 -0.82 -8.66
N LEU A 173 5.30 -0.35 -7.44
CA LEU A 173 6.11 -1.06 -6.46
C LEU A 173 5.49 -2.43 -6.10
N VAL A 174 4.19 -2.46 -5.82
CA VAL A 174 3.49 -3.70 -5.47
C VAL A 174 3.48 -4.68 -6.64
N SER A 175 3.41 -4.18 -7.88
CA SER A 175 3.38 -5.02 -9.08
C SER A 175 4.70 -5.76 -9.37
N ILE A 176 5.81 -5.32 -8.79
CA ILE A 176 7.10 -6.00 -8.95
C ILE A 176 7.17 -7.28 -8.08
N PHE A 177 6.41 -7.36 -6.99
CA PHE A 177 6.48 -8.48 -6.06
C PHE A 177 5.56 -9.64 -6.44
N SER A 178 5.94 -10.87 -6.05
CA SER A 178 5.30 -12.13 -6.46
C SER A 178 3.98 -12.46 -5.77
N THR A 179 3.57 -11.72 -4.74
CA THR A 179 2.37 -12.06 -3.95
C THR A 179 1.46 -10.86 -3.71
N PRO A 180 0.84 -10.34 -4.75
CA PRO A 180 0.03 -9.13 -4.63
C PRO A 180 -1.45 -9.39 -4.39
N SER A 181 -1.83 -10.59 -4.07
CA SER A 181 -3.21 -11.06 -4.10
C SER A 181 -4.16 -10.43 -3.07
N GLU A 182 -3.70 -9.46 -2.26
CA GLU A 182 -4.53 -8.93 -1.19
C GLU A 182 -4.57 -7.39 -1.19
N ASN A 183 -5.74 -6.84 -0.89
CA ASN A 183 -5.97 -5.40 -0.72
C ASN A 183 -5.06 -4.75 0.33
N ARG A 184 -4.46 -5.52 1.24
CA ARG A 184 -3.59 -5.00 2.32
C ARG A 184 -2.44 -4.14 1.83
N TYR A 185 -1.95 -4.39 0.62
CA TYR A 185 -0.83 -3.63 0.07
C TYR A 185 -1.22 -2.24 -0.45
N ILE A 186 -2.49 -2.06 -0.81
CA ILE A 186 -3.01 -0.77 -1.25
C ILE A 186 -3.86 -0.05 -0.19
N THR A 187 -3.97 -0.64 1.01
CA THR A 187 -4.77 -0.08 2.12
C THR A 187 -4.39 1.36 2.44
N THR A 188 -3.11 1.71 2.36
CA THR A 188 -2.64 3.07 2.60
C THR A 188 -3.12 4.08 1.58
N LEU A 189 -3.51 3.63 0.39
CA LEU A 189 -4.05 4.47 -0.69
C LEU A 189 -5.57 4.68 -0.58
N ILE A 190 -6.29 3.77 0.10
CA ILE A 190 -7.76 3.77 0.12
C ILE A 190 -8.34 5.13 0.54
N PRO A 191 -7.87 5.80 1.61
CA PRO A 191 -8.41 7.11 2.00
C PRO A 191 -8.23 8.16 0.90
N PHE A 192 -7.09 8.17 0.22
CA PHE A 192 -6.80 9.13 -0.85
C PHE A 192 -7.62 8.82 -2.11
N MET A 193 -7.76 7.55 -2.46
CA MET A 193 -8.57 7.12 -3.60
C MET A 193 -10.05 7.45 -3.36
N ASN A 194 -10.58 7.21 -2.17
CA ASN A 194 -11.95 7.57 -1.81
C ASN A 194 -12.16 9.09 -1.84
N MET A 195 -11.22 9.87 -1.30
CA MET A 195 -11.25 11.33 -1.41
C MET A 195 -11.24 11.77 -2.89
N GLY A 196 -10.37 11.20 -3.70
CA GLY A 196 -10.30 11.47 -5.13
C GLY A 196 -11.61 11.11 -5.84
N LEU A 197 -12.20 9.95 -5.54
CA LEU A 197 -13.47 9.52 -6.10
C LEU A 197 -14.62 10.49 -5.78
N LEU A 198 -14.78 10.84 -4.51
CA LEU A 198 -15.85 11.74 -4.07
C LEU A 198 -15.75 13.12 -4.74
N VAL A 199 -14.54 13.70 -4.74
CA VAL A 199 -14.27 14.99 -5.39
C VAL A 199 -14.44 14.88 -6.90
N GLY A 200 -14.04 13.76 -7.51
CA GLY A 200 -14.21 13.50 -8.94
C GLY A 200 -15.66 13.40 -9.36
N ILE A 201 -16.48 12.65 -8.62
CA ILE A 201 -17.93 12.56 -8.84
C ILE A 201 -18.56 13.95 -8.74
N TYR A 202 -18.23 14.72 -7.70
CA TYR A 202 -18.72 16.07 -7.52
C TYR A 202 -18.34 16.97 -8.71
N ALA A 203 -17.08 16.94 -9.14
CA ALA A 203 -16.61 17.74 -10.25
C ALA A 203 -17.28 17.38 -11.59
N VAL A 204 -17.46 16.08 -11.85
CA VAL A 204 -18.13 15.60 -13.07
C VAL A 204 -19.62 15.97 -13.05
N ALA A 205 -20.31 15.73 -11.93
CA ALA A 205 -21.72 16.08 -11.78
C ALA A 205 -21.96 17.59 -11.95
N THR A 206 -21.17 18.41 -11.30
CA THR A 206 -21.28 19.88 -11.40
C THR A 206 -21.03 20.36 -12.83
N ASN A 207 -19.99 19.83 -13.51
CA ASN A 207 -19.72 20.16 -14.89
C ASN A 207 -20.86 19.73 -15.84
N ALA A 208 -21.46 18.56 -15.60
CA ALA A 208 -22.60 18.09 -16.39
C ALA A 208 -23.82 19.00 -16.20
N ILE A 209 -24.13 19.37 -14.97
CA ILE A 209 -25.23 20.29 -14.64
C ILE A 209 -25.05 21.63 -15.39
N HIS A 210 -23.83 22.21 -15.33
CA HIS A 210 -23.53 23.45 -16.04
C HIS A 210 -23.63 23.29 -17.56
N ARG A 211 -23.10 22.20 -18.10
CA ARG A 211 -23.10 21.94 -19.55
C ARG A 211 -24.50 21.76 -20.12
N PHE A 212 -25.37 21.11 -19.39
CA PHE A 212 -26.77 20.87 -19.78
C PHE A 212 -27.72 21.99 -19.32
N LYS A 213 -27.19 23.06 -18.72
CA LYS A 213 -27.96 24.20 -18.20
C LYS A 213 -29.13 23.79 -17.29
N LEU A 214 -28.90 22.73 -16.48
CA LEU A 214 -29.91 22.26 -15.56
C LEU A 214 -30.06 23.25 -14.40
N LYS A 215 -31.29 23.48 -13.94
CA LYS A 215 -31.60 24.39 -12.81
C LYS A 215 -31.29 23.80 -11.43
N TYR A 216 -30.58 22.69 -11.38
CA TYR A 216 -30.24 22.00 -10.14
C TYR A 216 -28.83 22.35 -9.67
N THR A 217 -28.64 22.40 -8.36
CA THR A 217 -27.32 22.46 -7.73
C THR A 217 -27.01 21.11 -7.11
N PHE A 218 -25.86 20.53 -7.43
CA PHE A 218 -25.42 19.28 -6.83
C PHE A 218 -24.84 19.58 -5.44
N SER A 219 -25.54 19.15 -4.40
CA SER A 219 -25.05 19.31 -3.04
C SER A 219 -23.99 18.24 -2.73
N PRO A 220 -22.79 18.61 -2.23
CA PRO A 220 -21.77 17.64 -1.84
C PRO A 220 -22.24 16.66 -0.74
N TRP A 221 -23.26 17.03 0.04
CA TRP A 221 -23.84 16.15 1.06
C TRP A 221 -24.47 14.88 0.49
N VAL A 222 -24.89 14.88 -0.78
CA VAL A 222 -25.40 13.67 -1.45
C VAL A 222 -24.32 12.60 -1.51
N LEU A 223 -23.05 13.00 -1.58
CA LEU A 223 -21.94 12.06 -1.57
C LEU A 223 -21.76 11.33 -0.22
N SER A 224 -22.25 11.90 0.87
CA SER A 224 -22.25 11.21 2.16
C SER A 224 -23.12 9.95 2.17
N LEU A 225 -24.11 9.86 1.28
CA LEU A 225 -24.89 8.63 1.09
C LEU A 225 -24.03 7.45 0.64
N LEU A 226 -22.91 7.71 -0.05
CA LEU A 226 -21.96 6.64 -0.42
C LEU A 226 -21.31 6.01 0.82
N LEU A 227 -21.23 6.71 1.95
CA LEU A 227 -20.74 6.14 3.20
C LEU A 227 -21.65 5.04 3.74
N LEU A 228 -22.96 5.12 3.39
CA LEU A 228 -23.92 4.11 3.78
C LEU A 228 -23.62 2.74 3.17
N THR A 229 -22.93 2.70 2.03
CA THR A 229 -22.52 1.43 1.39
C THR A 229 -21.54 0.64 2.26
N GLY A 230 -20.82 1.30 3.18
CA GLY A 230 -19.90 0.67 4.12
C GLY A 230 -20.57 0.03 5.35
N ILE A 231 -21.85 0.33 5.62
CA ILE A 231 -22.53 -0.15 6.85
C ILE A 231 -22.59 -1.67 6.88
N GLY A 232 -22.88 -2.33 5.75
CA GLY A 232 -22.92 -3.79 5.66
C GLY A 232 -21.57 -4.42 6.04
N ASN A 233 -20.47 -3.83 5.58
CA ASN A 233 -19.12 -4.32 5.91
C ASN A 233 -18.79 -4.09 7.39
N ILE A 234 -19.20 -2.97 7.97
CA ILE A 234 -19.01 -2.72 9.41
C ILE A 234 -19.79 -3.75 10.22
N GLN A 235 -21.02 -4.08 9.83
CA GLN A 235 -21.83 -5.12 10.48
C GLN A 235 -21.19 -6.50 10.33
N GLU A 236 -20.67 -6.84 9.13
CA GLU A 236 -19.95 -8.09 8.87
C GLU A 236 -18.69 -8.18 9.74
N LEU A 237 -17.87 -7.14 9.80
CA LEU A 237 -16.69 -7.08 10.67
C LEU A 237 -17.05 -7.18 12.14
N HIS A 238 -18.13 -6.52 12.58
CA HIS A 238 -18.62 -6.63 13.95
C HIS A 238 -19.08 -8.05 14.27
N THR A 239 -19.73 -8.70 13.34
CA THR A 239 -20.17 -10.09 13.49
C THR A 239 -18.97 -11.04 13.52
N MET A 240 -18.01 -10.87 12.61
CA MET A 240 -16.76 -11.66 12.59
C MET A 240 -15.98 -11.50 13.90
N ASN A 241 -15.95 -10.32 14.49
CA ASN A 241 -15.22 -10.05 15.73
C ASN A 241 -15.85 -10.71 16.96
N LYS A 242 -17.12 -11.15 16.87
CA LYS A 242 -17.80 -11.93 17.93
C LYS A 242 -17.43 -13.42 17.91
N PHE A 243 -16.91 -13.91 16.79
CA PHE A 243 -16.49 -15.29 16.68
C PHE A 243 -15.07 -15.45 17.24
N PRO A 244 -14.80 -16.54 17.97
CA PRO A 244 -13.45 -16.83 18.37
C PRO A 244 -12.57 -17.02 17.13
N SER A 245 -11.27 -16.71 17.25
CA SER A 245 -10.32 -16.92 16.18
C SER A 245 -10.45 -18.34 15.60
N PRO A 246 -10.24 -18.53 14.28
CA PRO A 246 -10.31 -19.84 13.67
C PRO A 246 -9.53 -20.91 14.46
N PRO A 247 -9.99 -22.15 14.55
CA PRO A 247 -9.37 -23.19 15.39
C PRO A 247 -7.85 -23.34 15.15
N ALA A 248 -7.42 -23.17 13.90
CA ALA A 248 -6.00 -23.20 13.55
C ALA A 248 -5.16 -22.14 14.29
N TYR A 249 -5.67 -20.92 14.44
CA TYR A 249 -5.00 -19.86 15.20
C TYR A 249 -5.06 -20.13 16.70
N GLN A 250 -6.20 -20.59 17.21
CA GLN A 250 -6.33 -20.93 18.63
C GLN A 250 -5.35 -22.04 19.02
N ASN A 251 -5.26 -23.09 18.21
CA ASN A 251 -4.32 -24.19 18.41
C ASN A 251 -2.86 -23.72 18.35
N PHE A 252 -2.55 -22.79 17.44
CA PHE A 252 -1.22 -22.20 17.33
C PHE A 252 -0.83 -21.41 18.60
N PHE A 253 -1.74 -20.60 19.13
CA PHE A 253 -1.51 -19.85 20.37
C PHE A 253 -1.38 -20.80 21.58
N ARG A 254 -2.23 -21.82 21.66
CA ARG A 254 -2.14 -22.86 22.70
C ARG A 254 -0.80 -23.61 22.63
N LEU A 255 -0.34 -23.94 21.43
CA LEU A 255 0.98 -24.56 21.24
C LEU A 255 2.09 -23.64 21.80
N GLY A 256 2.04 -22.34 21.54
CA GLY A 256 3.00 -21.39 22.11
C GLY A 256 3.02 -21.40 23.64
N LEU A 257 1.85 -21.47 24.29
CA LEU A 257 1.76 -21.55 25.73
C LEU A 257 2.29 -22.90 26.27
N VAL A 258 1.95 -24.03 25.63
CA VAL A 258 2.48 -25.36 25.98
C VAL A 258 4.00 -25.40 25.85
N LEU A 259 4.56 -24.82 24.79
CA LEU A 259 6.02 -24.73 24.65
C LEU A 259 6.65 -23.91 25.78
N LYS A 260 6.02 -22.81 26.18
CA LYS A 260 6.49 -21.99 27.30
C LYS A 260 6.59 -22.75 28.63
N GLU A 261 5.65 -23.65 28.86
CA GLU A 261 5.58 -24.42 30.11
C GLU A 261 6.49 -25.65 30.11
N HIS A 262 6.69 -26.30 28.95
CA HIS A 262 7.31 -27.64 28.88
C HIS A 262 8.68 -27.64 28.19
N VAL A 263 9.10 -26.54 27.57
CA VAL A 263 10.33 -26.48 26.76
C VAL A 263 11.28 -25.43 27.32
N SER A 264 12.56 -25.79 27.47
CA SER A 264 13.58 -24.84 27.91
C SER A 264 13.67 -23.63 26.94
N PRO A 265 13.84 -22.38 27.45
CA PRO A 265 14.02 -21.18 26.63
C PRO A 265 15.20 -21.29 25.66
N GLU A 266 16.20 -22.12 25.97
CA GLU A 266 17.38 -22.35 25.11
C GLU A 266 17.10 -23.28 23.93
N THR A 267 16.00 -24.03 23.98
CA THR A 267 15.63 -24.96 22.90
C THR A 267 15.21 -24.16 21.66
N VAL A 268 15.73 -24.59 20.51
CA VAL A 268 15.36 -24.00 19.22
C VAL A 268 14.20 -24.79 18.62
N VAL A 269 13.07 -24.13 18.43
CA VAL A 269 11.87 -24.71 17.82
C VAL A 269 11.74 -24.21 16.38
N ALA A 270 11.55 -25.10 15.41
CA ALA A 270 11.31 -24.74 14.03
C ALA A 270 9.82 -24.39 13.80
N SER A 271 9.53 -23.23 13.25
CA SER A 271 8.16 -22.80 12.97
C SER A 271 8.07 -21.93 11.71
N ARG A 272 7.00 -22.14 10.95
CA ARG A 272 6.67 -21.30 9.79
C ARG A 272 6.35 -19.84 10.17
N LYS A 273 5.84 -19.60 11.37
CA LYS A 273 5.54 -18.27 11.93
C LYS A 273 6.42 -18.04 13.16
N GLY A 274 7.73 -18.06 12.96
CA GLY A 274 8.72 -18.04 14.03
C GLY A 274 8.55 -16.87 14.99
N GLU A 275 8.37 -15.66 14.47
CA GLU A 275 8.22 -14.43 15.24
C GLU A 275 6.99 -14.50 16.16
N LEU A 276 5.86 -14.97 15.62
CA LEU A 276 4.63 -15.10 16.38
C LEU A 276 4.75 -16.18 17.45
N LEU A 277 5.37 -17.32 17.13
CA LEU A 277 5.58 -18.39 18.10
C LEU A 277 6.50 -17.94 19.24
N TYR A 278 7.57 -17.19 18.93
CA TYR A 278 8.47 -16.62 19.93
C TYR A 278 7.73 -15.70 20.92
N MET A 279 6.82 -14.85 20.43
CA MET A 279 6.04 -13.95 21.29
C MET A 279 5.22 -14.71 22.35
N PHE A 280 4.73 -15.90 22.06
CA PHE A 280 3.89 -16.67 22.97
C PHE A 280 4.69 -17.70 23.79
N SER A 281 5.74 -18.27 23.22
CA SER A 281 6.52 -19.32 23.87
C SER A 281 7.73 -18.79 24.65
N GLY A 282 8.32 -17.67 24.22
CA GLY A 282 9.59 -17.17 24.73
C GLY A 282 10.80 -18.07 24.38
N THR A 283 10.59 -19.17 23.63
CA THR A 283 11.66 -20.07 23.18
C THR A 283 12.34 -19.52 21.93
N ARG A 284 13.59 -19.90 21.67
CA ARG A 284 14.27 -19.55 20.41
C ARG A 284 13.56 -20.24 19.25
N VAL A 285 13.24 -19.48 18.22
CA VAL A 285 12.52 -20.01 17.05
C VAL A 285 13.35 -19.82 15.79
N ALA A 286 13.57 -20.91 15.07
CA ALA A 286 14.06 -20.90 13.70
C ALA A 286 12.87 -20.87 12.73
N GLY A 287 12.81 -19.84 11.89
CA GLY A 287 11.84 -19.82 10.79
C GLY A 287 12.26 -20.80 9.70
N TYR A 288 11.31 -21.56 9.17
CA TYR A 288 11.52 -22.33 7.96
C TYR A 288 10.48 -21.95 6.91
N ALA A 289 10.92 -21.85 5.66
CA ALA A 289 10.06 -21.72 4.49
C ALA A 289 9.96 -23.11 3.84
N TYR A 290 8.75 -23.46 3.39
CA TYR A 290 8.56 -24.62 2.54
C TYR A 290 8.85 -24.25 1.11
#